data_329bc9185408644ac25b314474857b51
#
_entry.id   329bc9185408644ac25b314474857b51
#
_cell.length_a   1.000
_cell.length_b   1.000
_cell.length_c   1.000
_cell.angle_alpha   90.00
_cell.angle_beta   90.00
_cell.angle_gamma   90.00
#
_symmetry.space_group_name_H-M   'P 1'
#
loop_
_entity.id
_entity.type
_entity.pdbx_description
1 polymer ?
#
loop_
_entity_poly.entity_id
_entity_poly.type
_entity_poly.pdbx_seq_one_letter_code
_entity_poly.pdbx_strand_id
1 'polypeptide(L)'
;ATTPIRAKPIIARSWFTGVFWGWKKEKIPKQKTNVKLLWDESYLYVFAKLYENHIWGDITKRDAVIYYNNDFEIFINPNNHVFSYGEIEINALGTIWDLYLNRPYRLKGKADNSWNIKDLKSAVNINGTINDPNNIDNYWTVEMAIPLVEISQLKRPLDYDYPLPGDVWRINFSRVNWDHDLESGKYFRKKINRKYLPEYNWVWSQQGTINMHIPENWGYLIFSENNSNYIIPKEEILKQILYALFREVSFGDLKYLKKLKHETFINFEIKEYNNRNISCNFLKTEDGFILSVLEGKIKFSINESGKIKI
;
A
#
# COMPACT_ATOMS: atom_id res chain seq x y z
N ALA A 1 -13.90 17.25 -31.99
CA ALA A 1 -12.87 16.20 -32.20
C ALA A 1 -12.15 16.02 -30.88
N THR A 2 -12.39 14.89 -30.18
CA THR A 2 -11.69 14.54 -28.97
C THR A 2 -10.28 14.11 -29.35
N THR A 3 -9.28 14.83 -28.89
CA THR A 3 -7.88 14.41 -29.03
C THR A 3 -7.72 13.04 -28.38
N PRO A 4 -7.16 12.04 -29.06
CA PRO A 4 -6.98 10.73 -28.44
C PRO A 4 -6.06 10.87 -27.24
N ILE A 5 -6.51 10.35 -26.09
CA ILE A 5 -5.72 10.27 -24.87
C ILE A 5 -4.49 9.41 -25.18
N ARG A 6 -3.31 10.01 -25.20
CA ARG A 6 -2.04 9.29 -25.30
C ARG A 6 -1.63 8.81 -23.91
N ALA A 7 -2.22 7.70 -23.49
CA ALA A 7 -1.82 7.07 -22.25
C ALA A 7 -0.36 6.59 -22.32
N LYS A 8 0.43 6.96 -21.33
CA LYS A 8 1.86 6.62 -21.22
C LYS A 8 2.05 5.36 -20.36
N PRO A 9 3.08 4.55 -20.62
CA PRO A 9 3.38 3.41 -19.77
C PRO A 9 3.78 3.84 -18.37
N ILE A 10 3.43 3.03 -17.40
CA ILE A 10 3.86 3.19 -16.03
C ILE A 10 4.55 1.90 -15.58
N ILE A 11 5.64 2.03 -14.84
CA ILE A 11 6.37 0.88 -14.34
C ILE A 11 6.04 0.71 -12.87
N ALA A 12 5.40 -0.39 -12.54
CA ALA A 12 5.18 -0.79 -11.17
C ALA A 12 6.17 -1.91 -10.79
N ARG A 13 6.95 -1.70 -9.74
CA ARG A 13 7.93 -2.66 -9.22
C ARG A 13 7.66 -2.93 -7.75
N SER A 14 7.41 -4.19 -7.42
CA SER A 14 7.47 -4.66 -6.04
C SER A 14 8.81 -5.35 -5.78
N TRP A 15 9.22 -5.44 -4.52
CA TRP A 15 10.37 -6.24 -4.09
C TRP A 15 10.15 -7.74 -4.30
N PHE A 16 8.92 -8.13 -4.48
CA PHE A 16 8.47 -9.50 -4.66
C PHE A 16 7.73 -9.62 -5.99
N THR A 17 7.88 -10.75 -6.64
CA THR A 17 7.27 -11.04 -7.95
C THR A 17 5.78 -10.79 -7.95
N GLY A 18 5.26 -10.00 -8.84
CA GLY A 18 3.90 -9.47 -9.03
C GLY A 18 2.69 -10.37 -8.82
N VAL A 19 2.73 -11.22 -7.80
CA VAL A 19 1.65 -12.10 -7.34
C VAL A 19 1.12 -11.52 -6.05
N PHE A 20 -0.19 -11.43 -5.90
CA PHE A 20 -0.82 -11.07 -4.65
C PHE A 20 -0.56 -12.15 -3.59
N TRP A 21 -0.07 -11.76 -2.41
CA TRP A 21 0.28 -12.63 -1.31
C TRP A 21 -0.65 -12.42 -0.12
N GLY A 22 -0.88 -13.48 0.65
CA GLY A 22 -1.52 -13.33 1.95
C GLY A 22 -0.58 -12.71 2.99
N TRP A 23 -1.12 -12.26 4.09
CA TRP A 23 -0.39 -11.65 5.21
C TRP A 23 0.70 -12.54 5.81
N LYS A 24 0.47 -13.84 5.81
CA LYS A 24 1.47 -14.82 6.23
C LYS A 24 2.26 -15.26 5.01
N LYS A 25 3.55 -15.25 5.14
CA LYS A 25 4.61 -15.46 4.15
C LYS A 25 4.43 -16.66 3.19
N GLU A 26 3.43 -17.50 3.38
CA GLU A 26 3.35 -18.85 2.79
C GLU A 26 2.03 -19.16 2.08
N LYS A 27 1.10 -18.22 1.96
CA LYS A 27 -0.17 -18.51 1.30
C LYS A 27 -0.29 -17.77 -0.02
N ILE A 28 -0.29 -18.54 -1.11
CA ILE A 28 -0.72 -18.04 -2.41
C ILE A 28 -2.21 -17.69 -2.32
N PRO A 29 -2.66 -16.54 -2.81
CA PRO A 29 -4.07 -16.19 -2.87
C PRO A 29 -4.91 -17.26 -3.54
N LYS A 30 -6.04 -17.61 -2.96
CA LYS A 30 -7.00 -18.55 -3.56
C LYS A 30 -7.58 -17.98 -4.86
N GLN A 31 -7.82 -16.67 -4.88
CA GLN A 31 -8.37 -15.96 -6.03
C GLN A 31 -7.29 -15.09 -6.66
N LYS A 32 -7.14 -15.22 -7.97
CA LYS A 32 -6.20 -14.43 -8.75
C LYS A 32 -6.66 -12.99 -8.88
N THR A 33 -5.72 -12.05 -8.80
CA THR A 33 -5.94 -10.65 -9.12
C THR A 33 -4.86 -10.17 -10.08
N ASN A 34 -5.27 -9.43 -11.11
CA ASN A 34 -4.35 -8.82 -12.06
C ASN A 34 -4.60 -7.32 -12.07
N VAL A 35 -3.54 -6.54 -12.01
CA VAL A 35 -3.61 -5.06 -12.10
C VAL A 35 -2.81 -4.58 -13.29
N LYS A 36 -3.33 -3.58 -13.99
CA LYS A 36 -2.64 -2.85 -15.05
C LYS A 36 -2.74 -1.36 -14.77
N LEU A 37 -1.70 -0.63 -15.12
CA LEU A 37 -1.59 0.80 -14.88
C LEU A 37 -1.17 1.51 -16.16
N LEU A 38 -1.75 2.70 -16.35
CA LEU A 38 -1.35 3.69 -17.35
C LEU A 38 -1.46 5.07 -16.73
N TRP A 39 -0.85 6.05 -17.32
CA TRP A 39 -1.02 7.44 -16.92
C TRP A 39 -0.99 8.39 -18.13
N ASP A 40 -1.53 9.57 -17.93
CA ASP A 40 -1.36 10.71 -18.80
C ASP A 40 -1.09 11.98 -17.98
N GLU A 41 -1.23 13.13 -18.56
CA GLU A 41 -0.98 14.42 -17.89
C GLU A 41 -2.01 14.74 -16.78
N SER A 42 -3.15 14.04 -16.74
CA SER A 42 -4.25 14.33 -15.84
C SER A 42 -4.56 13.22 -14.85
N TYR A 43 -4.39 11.95 -15.26
CA TYR A 43 -4.88 10.80 -14.52
C TYR A 43 -3.86 9.66 -14.42
N LEU A 44 -3.90 9.00 -13.27
CA LEU A 44 -3.44 7.63 -13.11
C LEU A 44 -4.62 6.70 -13.40
N TYR A 45 -4.49 5.85 -14.41
CA TYR A 45 -5.48 4.83 -14.75
C TYR A 45 -5.11 3.51 -14.10
N VAL A 46 -6.06 2.95 -13.37
CA VAL A 46 -5.92 1.64 -12.73
C VAL A 46 -7.00 0.72 -13.28
N PHE A 47 -6.59 -0.41 -13.81
CA PHE A 47 -7.47 -1.52 -14.16
C PHE A 47 -7.15 -2.70 -13.26
N ALA A 48 -8.15 -3.27 -12.58
CA ALA A 48 -8.01 -4.49 -11.81
C ALA A 48 -9.00 -5.54 -12.30
N LYS A 49 -8.54 -6.81 -12.40
CA LYS A 49 -9.38 -7.97 -12.66
C LYS A 49 -9.26 -8.93 -11.50
N LEU A 50 -10.37 -9.17 -10.81
CA LEU A 50 -10.47 -9.95 -9.58
C LEU A 50 -11.28 -11.21 -9.84
N TYR A 51 -10.63 -12.38 -9.87
CA TYR A 51 -11.32 -13.66 -10.01
C TYR A 51 -12.03 -14.01 -8.71
N GLU A 52 -13.31 -14.39 -8.80
CA GLU A 52 -14.15 -14.66 -7.65
C GLU A 52 -15.34 -15.52 -8.03
N ASN A 53 -15.58 -16.59 -7.28
CA ASN A 53 -16.66 -17.52 -7.57
C ASN A 53 -18.03 -17.07 -7.04
N HIS A 54 -18.05 -16.16 -6.09
CA HIS A 54 -19.25 -15.59 -5.52
C HIS A 54 -19.03 -14.06 -5.34
N ILE A 55 -19.60 -13.30 -6.25
CA ILE A 55 -19.48 -11.83 -6.21
C ILE A 55 -20.67 -11.29 -5.42
N TRP A 56 -20.37 -10.65 -4.31
CA TRP A 56 -21.39 -10.11 -3.42
C TRP A 56 -20.95 -8.80 -2.76
N GLY A 57 -21.95 -8.05 -2.30
CA GLY A 57 -21.77 -6.83 -1.53
C GLY A 57 -23.13 -6.27 -1.12
N ASP A 58 -23.16 -5.55 0.00
CA ASP A 58 -24.37 -4.92 0.55
C ASP A 58 -24.13 -3.45 0.94
N ILE A 59 -22.88 -2.97 0.90
CA ILE A 59 -22.53 -1.59 1.25
C ILE A 59 -22.68 -0.70 0.02
N THR A 60 -23.65 0.22 0.07
CA THR A 60 -23.97 1.17 -1.00
C THR A 60 -23.69 2.62 -0.63
N LYS A 61 -23.39 2.90 0.64
CA LYS A 61 -23.10 4.25 1.11
C LYS A 61 -21.63 4.56 0.92
N ARG A 62 -21.31 5.65 0.18
CA ARG A 62 -19.95 6.18 0.07
C ARG A 62 -19.37 6.48 1.46
N ASP A 63 -18.08 6.27 1.61
CA ASP A 63 -17.31 6.48 2.85
C ASP A 63 -17.78 5.65 4.05
N ALA A 64 -18.51 4.56 3.78
CA ALA A 64 -18.70 3.49 4.75
C ALA A 64 -17.46 2.59 4.75
N VAL A 65 -17.32 1.76 5.76
CA VAL A 65 -16.21 0.80 5.90
C VAL A 65 -16.37 -0.30 4.86
N ILE A 66 -15.74 -0.11 3.69
CA ILE A 66 -15.94 -0.95 2.48
C ILE A 66 -15.34 -2.34 2.66
N TYR A 67 -14.21 -2.49 3.36
CA TYR A 67 -13.59 -3.80 3.58
C TYR A 67 -14.46 -4.78 4.39
N TYR A 68 -15.66 -4.38 4.84
CA TYR A 68 -16.66 -5.33 5.34
C TYR A 68 -17.36 -6.11 4.22
N ASN A 69 -17.21 -5.69 2.97
CA ASN A 69 -17.48 -6.51 1.79
C ASN A 69 -16.16 -7.08 1.23
N ASN A 70 -16.26 -7.92 0.20
CA ASN A 70 -15.12 -8.18 -0.66
C ASN A 70 -14.83 -6.92 -1.46
N ASP A 71 -13.58 -6.51 -1.53
CA ASP A 71 -13.19 -5.26 -2.16
C ASP A 71 -11.85 -5.31 -2.90
N PHE A 72 -11.49 -4.19 -3.48
CA PHE A 72 -10.18 -3.88 -4.04
C PHE A 72 -9.70 -2.56 -3.47
N GLU A 73 -8.44 -2.55 -3.03
CA GLU A 73 -7.83 -1.42 -2.35
C GLU A 73 -6.58 -0.92 -3.09
N ILE A 74 -6.41 0.39 -3.10
CA ILE A 74 -5.24 1.09 -3.66
C ILE A 74 -4.66 1.96 -2.56
N PHE A 75 -3.41 1.71 -2.19
CA PHE A 75 -2.63 2.54 -1.29
C PHE A 75 -1.64 3.34 -2.12
N ILE A 76 -1.61 4.66 -1.99
CA ILE A 76 -0.77 5.52 -2.81
C ILE A 76 -0.11 6.62 -1.99
N ASN A 77 1.20 6.78 -2.18
CA ASN A 77 1.99 7.79 -1.50
C ASN A 77 2.94 8.47 -2.50
N PRO A 78 2.72 9.75 -2.80
CA PRO A 78 3.58 10.51 -3.70
C PRO A 78 4.93 10.91 -3.07
N ASN A 79 5.11 10.62 -1.78
CA ASN A 79 6.32 10.94 -1.05
C ASN A 79 7.31 9.77 -1.07
N ASN A 80 8.57 10.09 -0.85
CA ASN A 80 9.64 9.10 -0.64
C ASN A 80 9.81 8.70 0.85
N HIS A 81 8.83 9.00 1.68
CA HIS A 81 8.76 8.67 3.11
C HIS A 81 7.39 8.05 3.45
N VAL A 82 7.20 7.62 4.69
CA VAL A 82 6.00 6.86 5.13
C VAL A 82 4.80 7.73 5.54
N PHE A 83 4.87 9.04 5.39
CA PHE A 83 3.84 9.97 5.83
C PHE A 83 3.02 10.47 4.64
N SER A 84 1.81 10.97 4.93
CA SER A 84 0.95 11.64 3.96
C SER A 84 0.60 10.76 2.76
N TYR A 85 -0.30 9.81 2.93
CA TYR A 85 -0.72 8.92 1.88
C TYR A 85 -2.24 8.78 1.82
N GLY A 86 -2.73 8.37 0.67
CA GLY A 86 -4.14 8.07 0.41
C GLY A 86 -4.40 6.58 0.30
N GLU A 87 -5.63 6.20 0.58
CA GLU A 87 -6.19 4.88 0.39
C GLU A 87 -7.53 4.99 -0.32
N ILE A 88 -7.82 4.09 -1.22
CA ILE A 88 -9.07 4.00 -1.97
C ILE A 88 -9.54 2.56 -1.91
N GLU A 89 -10.71 2.32 -1.36
CA GLU A 89 -11.38 1.02 -1.36
C GLU A 89 -12.61 1.06 -2.29
N ILE A 90 -12.88 -0.03 -2.99
CA ILE A 90 -14.05 -0.17 -3.84
C ILE A 90 -14.57 -1.60 -3.79
N ASN A 91 -15.88 -1.76 -3.57
CA ASN A 91 -16.53 -3.06 -3.63
C ASN A 91 -17.12 -3.36 -5.02
N ALA A 92 -17.67 -4.56 -5.20
CA ALA A 92 -18.26 -4.99 -6.47
C ALA A 92 -19.54 -4.22 -6.87
N LEU A 93 -20.14 -3.47 -5.95
CA LEU A 93 -21.26 -2.56 -6.24
C LEU A 93 -20.79 -1.20 -6.79
N GLY A 94 -19.46 -0.95 -6.82
CA GLY A 94 -18.90 0.34 -7.21
C GLY A 94 -18.92 1.40 -6.10
N THR A 95 -19.20 0.99 -4.87
CA THR A 95 -19.17 1.90 -3.73
C THR A 95 -17.74 2.15 -3.30
N ILE A 96 -17.38 3.41 -3.13
CA ILE A 96 -16.02 3.87 -2.83
C ILE A 96 -15.95 4.39 -1.38
N TRP A 97 -14.81 4.13 -0.79
CA TRP A 97 -14.30 4.82 0.40
C TRP A 97 -12.87 5.27 0.13
N ASP A 98 -12.64 6.57 0.16
CA ASP A 98 -11.32 7.17 0.05
C ASP A 98 -10.99 7.90 1.34
N LEU A 99 -9.74 7.75 1.79
CA LEU A 99 -9.30 8.27 3.07
C LEU A 99 -7.84 8.71 3.01
N TYR A 100 -7.50 9.65 3.88
CA TYR A 100 -6.15 10.16 4.03
C TYR A 100 -5.56 9.79 5.37
N LEU A 101 -4.28 9.42 5.38
CA LEU A 101 -3.49 9.23 6.59
C LEU A 101 -2.26 10.13 6.58
N ASN A 102 -2.16 11.00 7.59
CA ASN A 102 -0.97 11.82 7.79
C ASN A 102 0.26 10.98 8.21
N ARG A 103 0.04 9.80 8.78
CA ARG A 103 1.04 8.81 9.18
C ARG A 103 0.42 7.43 9.38
N PRO A 104 1.21 6.34 9.32
CA PRO A 104 0.72 5.00 9.62
C PRO A 104 0.10 4.87 11.02
N TYR A 105 -0.89 4.00 11.17
CA TYR A 105 -1.55 3.75 12.46
C TYR A 105 -0.56 3.37 13.57
N ARG A 106 0.49 2.59 13.27
CA ARG A 106 1.56 2.24 14.21
C ARG A 106 2.31 3.46 14.77
N LEU A 107 2.30 4.57 14.04
CA LEU A 107 2.84 5.86 14.45
C LEU A 107 1.76 6.82 15.00
N LYS A 108 0.63 6.25 15.46
CA LYS A 108 -0.53 6.98 15.99
C LYS A 108 -1.23 7.86 14.95
N GLY A 109 -1.17 7.44 13.67
CA GLY A 109 -1.97 8.03 12.60
C GLY A 109 -3.46 7.75 12.81
N LYS A 110 -4.28 8.62 12.26
CA LYS A 110 -5.73 8.46 12.21
C LYS A 110 -6.17 8.68 10.78
N ALA A 111 -7.13 7.87 10.33
CA ALA A 111 -7.77 8.08 9.05
C ALA A 111 -8.59 9.37 9.08
N ASP A 112 -8.43 10.17 8.06
CA ASP A 112 -9.31 11.29 7.75
C ASP A 112 -10.28 10.85 6.67
N ASN A 113 -11.50 10.49 7.07
CA ASN A 113 -12.57 10.04 6.19
C ASN A 113 -13.30 11.21 5.51
N SER A 114 -12.94 12.45 5.83
CA SER A 114 -13.49 13.63 5.17
C SER A 114 -12.71 14.00 3.90
N TRP A 115 -11.54 13.39 3.71
CA TRP A 115 -10.75 13.56 2.50
C TRP A 115 -11.42 12.79 1.36
N ASN A 116 -11.69 13.49 0.26
CA ASN A 116 -12.29 12.93 -0.93
C ASN A 116 -11.45 13.30 -2.14
N ILE A 117 -11.17 12.33 -3.00
CA ILE A 117 -10.52 12.56 -4.28
C ILE A 117 -11.55 13.19 -5.23
N LYS A 118 -11.40 14.49 -5.44
CA LYS A 118 -12.29 15.22 -6.37
C LYS A 118 -12.13 14.68 -7.78
N ASP A 119 -13.24 14.55 -8.49
CA ASP A 119 -13.30 14.07 -9.88
C ASP A 119 -12.73 12.65 -10.11
N LEU A 120 -12.63 11.82 -9.06
CA LEU A 120 -12.35 10.40 -9.18
C LEU A 120 -13.43 9.73 -10.04
N LYS A 121 -13.02 9.04 -11.11
CA LYS A 121 -13.90 8.25 -11.95
C LYS A 121 -13.67 6.78 -11.70
N SER A 122 -14.74 6.02 -11.59
CA SER A 122 -14.67 4.57 -11.43
C SER A 122 -15.80 3.87 -12.18
N ALA A 123 -15.54 2.64 -12.59
CA ALA A 123 -16.52 1.73 -13.14
C ALA A 123 -16.23 0.31 -12.68
N VAL A 124 -17.29 -0.45 -12.39
CA VAL A 124 -17.22 -1.87 -12.10
C VAL A 124 -17.99 -2.64 -13.15
N ASN A 125 -17.42 -3.73 -13.63
CA ASN A 125 -18.13 -4.67 -14.50
C ASN A 125 -18.04 -6.07 -13.93
N ILE A 126 -19.14 -6.82 -13.97
CA ILE A 126 -19.27 -8.16 -13.39
C ILE A 126 -19.42 -9.17 -14.51
N ASN A 127 -18.53 -10.16 -14.53
CA ASN A 127 -18.66 -11.35 -15.36
C ASN A 127 -19.19 -12.50 -14.51
N GLY A 128 -20.50 -12.52 -14.37
CA GLY A 128 -21.28 -13.35 -13.47
C GLY A 128 -22.56 -12.64 -13.05
N THR A 129 -22.98 -12.89 -11.83
CA THR A 129 -24.15 -12.30 -11.19
C THR A 129 -23.80 -11.78 -9.82
N ILE A 130 -24.28 -10.58 -9.47
CA ILE A 130 -24.04 -10.05 -8.13
C ILE A 130 -25.12 -10.51 -7.16
N ASN A 131 -24.73 -10.93 -5.97
CA ASN A 131 -25.64 -11.34 -4.89
C ASN A 131 -26.57 -12.52 -5.26
N ASP A 132 -26.19 -13.36 -6.22
CA ASP A 132 -26.94 -14.57 -6.57
C ASP A 132 -26.14 -15.83 -6.19
N PRO A 133 -26.49 -16.50 -5.09
CA PRO A 133 -25.77 -17.68 -4.62
C PRO A 133 -25.99 -18.95 -5.46
N ASN A 134 -26.92 -18.92 -6.42
CA ASN A 134 -27.23 -20.08 -7.26
C ASN A 134 -26.28 -20.19 -8.47
N ASN A 135 -25.52 -19.14 -8.73
CA ASN A 135 -24.56 -19.06 -9.84
C ASN A 135 -23.12 -19.12 -9.33
N ILE A 136 -22.24 -19.63 -10.18
CA ILE A 136 -20.78 -19.53 -9.99
C ILE A 136 -20.27 -18.43 -10.90
N ASP A 137 -19.68 -17.41 -10.30
CA ASP A 137 -19.14 -16.27 -11.00
C ASP A 137 -17.73 -16.54 -11.51
N ASN A 138 -17.25 -15.69 -12.40
CA ASN A 138 -15.90 -15.79 -12.95
C ASN A 138 -14.98 -14.72 -12.37
N TYR A 139 -15.38 -13.45 -12.50
CA TYR A 139 -14.58 -12.30 -12.05
C TYR A 139 -15.41 -11.01 -12.09
N TRP A 140 -14.90 -10.02 -11.41
CA TRP A 140 -15.31 -8.63 -11.62
C TRP A 140 -14.09 -7.77 -11.97
N THR A 141 -14.33 -6.62 -12.55
CA THR A 141 -13.28 -5.69 -12.93
C THR A 141 -13.56 -4.31 -12.36
N VAL A 142 -12.49 -3.61 -12.05
CA VAL A 142 -12.50 -2.21 -11.65
C VAL A 142 -11.68 -1.41 -12.66
N GLU A 143 -12.23 -0.31 -13.12
CA GLU A 143 -11.52 0.74 -13.84
C GLU A 143 -11.61 2.03 -13.05
N MET A 144 -10.46 2.68 -12.81
CA MET A 144 -10.39 3.98 -12.15
C MET A 144 -9.54 4.94 -12.95
N ALA A 145 -9.99 6.21 -13.04
CA ALA A 145 -9.17 7.33 -13.44
C ALA A 145 -9.01 8.25 -12.21
N ILE A 146 -7.83 8.20 -11.61
CA ILE A 146 -7.49 8.92 -10.40
C ILE A 146 -6.79 10.22 -10.78
N PRO A 147 -7.36 11.42 -10.48
CA PRO A 147 -6.75 12.69 -10.83
C PRO A 147 -5.39 12.84 -10.15
N LEU A 148 -4.35 13.02 -10.95
CA LEU A 148 -2.97 13.13 -10.44
C LEU A 148 -2.78 14.37 -9.57
N VAL A 149 -3.48 15.47 -9.86
CA VAL A 149 -3.43 16.69 -9.05
C VAL A 149 -3.91 16.45 -7.62
N GLU A 150 -4.93 15.62 -7.42
CA GLU A 150 -5.46 15.33 -6.09
C GLU A 150 -4.47 14.49 -5.26
N ILE A 151 -3.82 13.54 -5.88
CA ILE A 151 -2.80 12.71 -5.19
C ILE A 151 -1.51 13.51 -4.96
N SER A 152 -1.10 14.35 -5.92
CA SER A 152 0.10 15.19 -5.78
C SER A 152 0.01 16.13 -4.58
N GLN A 153 -1.19 16.57 -4.19
CA GLN A 153 -1.41 17.40 -3.01
C GLN A 153 -1.01 16.70 -1.69
N LEU A 154 -0.87 15.38 -1.68
CA LEU A 154 -0.36 14.62 -0.53
C LEU A 154 1.16 14.75 -0.39
N LYS A 155 1.86 15.21 -1.43
CA LYS A 155 3.32 15.42 -1.38
C LYS A 155 3.68 16.58 -0.47
N ARG A 156 4.71 16.41 0.34
CA ARG A 156 5.19 17.44 1.27
C ARG A 156 6.72 17.49 1.29
N PRO A 157 7.37 18.59 0.90
CA PRO A 157 6.77 19.79 0.30
C PRO A 157 6.14 19.50 -1.07
N LEU A 158 5.16 20.31 -1.47
CA LEU A 158 4.57 20.23 -2.81
C LEU A 158 5.54 20.92 -3.80
N ASP A 159 6.06 20.14 -4.73
CA ASP A 159 6.96 20.63 -5.76
C ASP A 159 6.23 20.95 -7.07
N TYR A 160 5.26 20.08 -7.43
CA TYR A 160 4.47 20.16 -8.64
C TYR A 160 3.04 19.67 -8.38
N ASP A 161 2.09 20.16 -9.15
CA ASP A 161 0.68 19.72 -9.09
C ASP A 161 0.43 18.36 -9.76
N TYR A 162 1.42 17.81 -10.44
CA TYR A 162 1.36 16.51 -11.14
C TYR A 162 2.76 15.90 -11.24
N PRO A 163 2.86 14.56 -11.36
CA PRO A 163 4.14 13.90 -11.52
C PRO A 163 4.76 14.17 -12.89
N LEU A 164 6.08 14.24 -12.92
CA LEU A 164 6.87 14.34 -14.13
C LEU A 164 7.45 12.97 -14.54
N PRO A 165 7.81 12.77 -15.80
CA PRO A 165 8.58 11.59 -16.21
C PRO A 165 9.83 11.43 -15.37
N GLY A 166 10.01 10.25 -14.78
CA GLY A 166 11.09 9.94 -13.84
C GLY A 166 10.69 10.03 -12.36
N ASP A 167 9.56 10.64 -12.04
CA ASP A 167 9.06 10.66 -10.66
C ASP A 167 8.71 9.25 -10.18
N VAL A 168 8.94 9.03 -8.89
CA VAL A 168 8.72 7.75 -8.22
C VAL A 168 7.84 7.95 -7.01
N TRP A 169 6.69 7.27 -7.02
CA TRP A 169 5.78 7.20 -5.89
C TRP A 169 5.79 5.80 -5.27
N ARG A 170 5.17 5.65 -4.12
CA ARG A 170 4.89 4.35 -3.53
C ARG A 170 3.45 3.97 -3.79
N ILE A 171 3.22 2.69 -4.13
CA ILE A 171 1.88 2.16 -4.37
C ILE A 171 1.79 0.73 -3.85
N ASN A 172 0.64 0.36 -3.33
CA ASN A 172 0.30 -1.03 -3.11
C ASN A 172 -1.14 -1.29 -3.52
N PHE A 173 -1.44 -2.55 -3.80
CA PHE A 173 -2.77 -3.03 -4.07
C PHE A 173 -3.08 -4.13 -3.08
N SER A 174 -4.31 -4.10 -2.59
CA SER A 174 -4.85 -5.12 -1.73
C SER A 174 -6.20 -5.58 -2.22
N ARG A 175 -6.62 -6.68 -1.68
CA ARG A 175 -7.94 -7.22 -1.88
C ARG A 175 -8.38 -7.88 -0.59
N VAL A 176 -9.52 -7.48 -0.05
CA VAL A 176 -10.18 -8.17 1.05
C VAL A 176 -11.14 -9.21 0.48
N ASN A 177 -11.11 -10.40 1.07
CA ASN A 177 -12.11 -11.45 0.85
C ASN A 177 -12.57 -12.02 2.18
N TRP A 178 -13.86 -12.31 2.25
CA TRP A 178 -14.47 -12.95 3.39
C TRP A 178 -14.98 -14.36 3.03
N ASP A 179 -14.79 -15.31 3.92
CA ASP A 179 -15.64 -16.49 3.90
C ASP A 179 -17.07 -16.05 4.21
N HIS A 180 -18.05 -16.64 3.53
CA HIS A 180 -19.44 -16.27 3.65
C HIS A 180 -20.32 -17.45 4.07
N ASP A 181 -21.46 -17.14 4.66
CA ASP A 181 -22.60 -18.01 4.87
C ASP A 181 -23.79 -17.48 4.09
N LEU A 182 -24.79 -18.33 3.84
CA LEU A 182 -26.03 -17.97 3.17
C LEU A 182 -27.19 -18.07 4.15
N GLU A 183 -27.93 -16.97 4.31
CA GLU A 183 -29.16 -16.95 5.09
C GLU A 183 -30.32 -16.40 4.22
N SER A 184 -31.34 -17.17 4.00
CA SER A 184 -32.48 -16.78 3.15
C SER A 184 -32.07 -16.30 1.75
N GLY A 185 -31.05 -16.94 1.14
CA GLY A 185 -30.52 -16.60 -0.18
C GLY A 185 -29.66 -15.37 -0.23
N LYS A 186 -29.25 -14.81 0.90
CA LYS A 186 -28.36 -13.64 0.98
C LYS A 186 -27.00 -14.01 1.55
N TYR A 187 -25.97 -13.36 1.09
CA TYR A 187 -24.60 -13.50 1.59
C TYR A 187 -24.38 -12.74 2.89
N PHE A 188 -23.68 -13.37 3.81
CA PHE A 188 -23.21 -12.76 5.06
C PHE A 188 -21.78 -13.20 5.34
N ARG A 189 -20.99 -12.33 5.95
CA ARG A 189 -19.68 -12.73 6.45
C ARG A 189 -19.80 -13.89 7.43
N LYS A 190 -19.03 -14.94 7.22
CA LYS A 190 -19.09 -16.16 8.01
C LYS A 190 -18.76 -15.95 9.48
N LYS A 191 -19.55 -16.58 10.34
CA LYS A 191 -19.34 -16.58 11.80
C LYS A 191 -19.12 -17.99 12.31
N ILE A 192 -18.24 -18.14 13.29
CA ILE A 192 -18.11 -19.32 14.14
C ILE A 192 -18.24 -18.86 15.59
N ASN A 193 -19.11 -19.52 16.36
CA ASN A 193 -19.39 -19.14 17.76
C ASN A 193 -19.75 -17.65 17.90
N ARG A 194 -20.58 -17.11 17.00
CA ARG A 194 -21.05 -15.71 16.95
C ARG A 194 -19.94 -14.67 16.66
N LYS A 195 -18.72 -15.08 16.34
CA LYS A 195 -17.62 -14.18 15.95
C LYS A 195 -17.36 -14.32 14.46
N TYR A 196 -17.17 -13.21 13.76
CA TYR A 196 -16.73 -13.23 12.38
C TYR A 196 -15.39 -13.95 12.25
N LEU A 197 -15.25 -14.77 11.21
CA LEU A 197 -13.94 -15.22 10.79
C LEU A 197 -13.12 -14.00 10.34
N PRO A 198 -11.79 -14.05 10.50
CA PRO A 198 -10.96 -13.00 9.95
C PRO A 198 -11.03 -13.00 8.42
N GLU A 199 -10.93 -11.83 7.85
CA GLU A 199 -10.79 -11.62 6.41
C GLU A 199 -9.47 -12.20 5.87
N TYR A 200 -9.47 -12.44 4.58
CA TYR A 200 -8.26 -12.67 3.81
C TYR A 200 -7.83 -11.35 3.18
N ASN A 201 -6.60 -10.95 3.43
CA ASN A 201 -5.99 -9.78 2.83
C ASN A 201 -4.90 -10.23 1.87
N TRP A 202 -5.12 -10.04 0.56
CA TRP A 202 -4.18 -10.36 -0.48
C TRP A 202 -3.52 -9.09 -0.97
N VAL A 203 -2.19 -9.05 -0.95
CA VAL A 203 -1.41 -7.85 -1.27
C VAL A 203 -0.48 -8.09 -2.45
N TRP A 204 -0.30 -7.06 -3.27
CA TRP A 204 0.65 -7.10 -4.37
C TRP A 204 2.10 -7.02 -3.87
N SER A 205 2.43 -6.04 -3.03
CA SER A 205 3.73 -5.94 -2.37
C SER A 205 3.62 -6.46 -0.94
N GLN A 206 4.43 -7.46 -0.62
CA GLN A 206 4.37 -8.17 0.65
C GLN A 206 4.76 -7.27 1.83
N GLN A 207 3.93 -7.22 2.87
CA GLN A 207 4.16 -6.36 4.03
C GLN A 207 4.97 -7.04 5.14
N GLY A 208 5.09 -8.37 5.12
CA GLY A 208 5.80 -9.14 6.15
C GLY A 208 5.10 -9.24 7.50
N THR A 209 3.94 -8.61 7.64
CA THR A 209 3.11 -8.63 8.86
C THR A 209 1.65 -8.36 8.49
N ILE A 210 0.74 -8.61 9.43
CA ILE A 210 -0.69 -8.29 9.28
C ILE A 210 -0.89 -6.78 9.46
N ASN A 211 -0.55 -6.01 8.45
CA ASN A 211 -0.73 -4.57 8.43
C ASN A 211 -0.52 -4.03 7.01
N MET A 212 -1.55 -3.43 6.41
CA MET A 212 -1.45 -2.83 5.08
C MET A 212 -0.70 -1.48 5.09
N HIS A 213 -0.70 -0.82 6.25
CA HIS A 213 -0.17 0.54 6.41
C HIS A 213 1.32 0.55 6.75
N ILE A 214 2.13 -0.07 5.87
CA ILE A 214 3.59 -0.04 5.94
C ILE A 214 4.14 0.52 4.61
N PRO A 215 4.03 1.86 4.37
CA PRO A 215 4.36 2.45 3.08
C PRO A 215 5.79 2.17 2.60
N GLU A 216 6.72 1.94 3.51
CA GLU A 216 8.08 1.55 3.16
C GLU A 216 8.19 0.16 2.51
N ASN A 217 7.20 -0.72 2.69
CA ASN A 217 7.14 -2.04 2.05
C ASN A 217 6.28 -2.04 0.78
N TRP A 218 5.61 -0.94 0.45
CA TRP A 218 4.88 -0.83 -0.81
C TRP A 218 5.84 -0.82 -1.99
N GLY A 219 5.35 -1.23 -3.14
CA GLY A 219 6.11 -1.15 -4.37
C GLY A 219 6.32 0.28 -4.86
N TYR A 220 7.05 0.40 -5.95
CA TYR A 220 7.35 1.66 -6.61
C TYR A 220 6.43 1.84 -7.82
N LEU A 221 5.94 3.05 -7.99
CA LEU A 221 5.22 3.53 -9.14
C LEU A 221 6.11 4.56 -9.83
N ILE A 222 6.61 4.22 -11.01
CA ILE A 222 7.53 5.07 -11.76
C ILE A 222 6.79 5.63 -12.97
N PHE A 223 6.68 6.95 -13.04
CA PHE A 223 6.11 7.64 -14.19
C PHE A 223 7.12 7.65 -15.32
N SER A 224 6.81 7.02 -16.44
CA SER A 224 7.74 6.84 -17.55
C SER A 224 7.11 7.24 -18.87
N GLU A 225 7.91 7.77 -19.79
CA GLU A 225 7.47 8.00 -21.17
C GLU A 225 7.67 6.77 -22.06
N ASN A 226 8.54 5.86 -21.64
CA ASN A 226 8.94 4.68 -22.40
C ASN A 226 8.94 3.44 -21.51
N ASN A 227 8.82 2.25 -22.08
CA ASN A 227 9.01 0.97 -21.39
C ASN A 227 10.49 0.71 -21.04
N SER A 228 11.14 1.67 -20.39
CA SER A 228 12.54 1.55 -19.97
C SER A 228 12.68 0.69 -18.71
N ASN A 229 13.80 -0.02 -18.60
CA ASN A 229 14.12 -0.71 -17.36
C ASN A 229 14.52 0.31 -16.29
N TYR A 230 13.71 0.45 -15.26
CA TYR A 230 14.05 1.25 -14.09
C TYR A 230 14.81 0.39 -13.07
N ILE A 231 15.95 0.91 -12.63
CA ILE A 231 16.75 0.27 -11.57
C ILE A 231 16.49 1.03 -10.27
N ILE A 232 16.05 0.31 -9.25
CA ILE A 232 15.84 0.90 -7.93
C ILE A 232 17.19 1.40 -7.38
N PRO A 233 17.31 2.69 -7.03
CA PRO A 233 18.54 3.25 -6.49
C PRO A 233 19.01 2.54 -5.21
N LYS A 234 20.32 2.48 -4.99
CA LYS A 234 20.90 1.88 -3.77
C LYS A 234 20.40 2.53 -2.49
N GLU A 235 20.16 3.82 -2.56
CA GLU A 235 19.65 4.65 -1.47
C GLU A 235 18.30 4.13 -0.94
N GLU A 236 17.46 3.61 -1.81
CA GLU A 236 16.16 3.03 -1.42
C GLU A 236 16.34 1.75 -0.60
N ILE A 237 17.36 0.96 -0.88
CA ILE A 237 17.72 -0.23 -0.08
C ILE A 237 18.12 0.18 1.33
N LEU A 238 18.95 1.21 1.45
CA LEU A 238 19.38 1.71 2.76
C LEU A 238 18.20 2.26 3.58
N LYS A 239 17.28 2.96 2.94
CA LYS A 239 16.04 3.42 3.59
C LYS A 239 15.17 2.24 4.06
N GLN A 240 15.05 1.17 3.26
CA GLN A 240 14.33 -0.05 3.66
C GLN A 240 14.94 -0.69 4.90
N ILE A 241 16.27 -0.83 4.94
CA ILE A 241 16.99 -1.36 6.10
C ILE A 241 16.74 -0.47 7.31
N LEU A 242 16.81 0.84 7.13
CA LEU A 242 16.60 1.80 8.22
C LEU A 242 15.17 1.71 8.79
N TYR A 243 14.15 1.58 7.94
CA TYR A 243 12.78 1.37 8.40
C TYR A 243 12.59 0.00 9.06
N ALA A 244 13.26 -1.05 8.59
CA ALA A 244 13.23 -2.35 9.25
C ALA A 244 13.81 -2.26 10.67
N LEU A 245 14.98 -1.64 10.83
CA LEU A 245 15.58 -1.38 12.15
C LEU A 245 14.68 -0.51 13.02
N PHE A 246 14.09 0.53 12.46
CA PHE A 246 13.16 1.38 13.18
C PHE A 246 11.97 0.57 13.76
N ARG A 247 11.41 -0.35 12.97
CA ARG A 247 10.33 -1.23 13.45
C ARG A 247 10.81 -2.13 14.59
N GLU A 248 11.98 -2.75 14.44
CA GLU A 248 12.56 -3.63 15.49
C GLU A 248 12.81 -2.88 16.79
N VAL A 249 13.38 -1.69 16.73
CA VAL A 249 13.62 -0.85 17.90
C VAL A 249 12.32 -0.29 18.48
N SER A 250 11.37 0.06 17.63
CA SER A 250 10.12 0.68 18.11
C SER A 250 9.15 -0.34 18.69
N PHE A 251 9.01 -1.52 18.06
CA PHE A 251 7.92 -2.47 18.31
C PHE A 251 8.37 -3.92 18.42
N GLY A 252 9.57 -4.27 17.93
CA GLY A 252 10.10 -5.62 17.83
C GLY A 252 11.05 -6.01 18.98
N ASP A 253 11.95 -6.92 18.67
CA ASP A 253 12.87 -7.54 19.64
C ASP A 253 13.95 -6.58 20.16
N LEU A 254 14.30 -5.56 19.37
CA LEU A 254 15.27 -4.54 19.77
C LEU A 254 14.67 -3.41 20.63
N LYS A 255 13.41 -3.51 21.04
CA LYS A 255 12.74 -2.47 21.87
C LYS A 255 13.43 -2.17 23.21
N TYR A 256 14.26 -3.09 23.71
CA TYR A 256 15.05 -2.87 24.93
C TYR A 256 16.04 -1.72 24.78
N LEU A 257 16.51 -1.41 23.59
CA LEU A 257 17.42 -0.29 23.30
C LEU A 257 16.84 1.06 23.73
N LYS A 258 15.52 1.22 23.68
CA LYS A 258 14.87 2.46 24.13
C LYS A 258 15.00 2.73 25.63
N LYS A 259 15.33 1.71 26.43
CA LYS A 259 15.49 1.78 27.88
C LYS A 259 16.94 2.06 28.31
N LEU A 260 17.87 2.12 27.37
CA LEU A 260 19.27 2.42 27.66
C LEU A 260 19.43 3.85 28.19
N LYS A 261 20.57 4.10 28.84
CA LYS A 261 20.91 5.43 29.33
C LYS A 261 21.06 6.41 28.17
N HIS A 262 20.74 7.67 28.42
CA HIS A 262 21.02 8.76 27.50
C HIS A 262 22.48 8.74 27.03
N GLU A 263 22.73 9.13 25.79
CA GLU A 263 24.03 9.10 25.11
C GLU A 263 24.61 7.69 24.87
N THR A 264 23.88 6.62 25.16
CA THR A 264 24.35 5.27 24.76
C THR A 264 24.40 5.17 23.25
N PHE A 265 25.59 4.84 22.75
CA PHE A 265 25.86 4.65 21.32
C PHE A 265 26.25 3.19 21.05
N ILE A 266 25.61 2.56 20.07
CA ILE A 266 25.86 1.17 19.68
C ILE A 266 26.09 1.11 18.19
N ASN A 267 27.21 0.52 17.78
CA ASN A 267 27.50 0.16 16.40
C ASN A 267 27.18 -1.31 16.20
N PHE A 268 26.58 -1.63 15.07
CA PHE A 268 26.36 -3.00 14.62
C PHE A 268 26.37 -3.08 13.10
N GLU A 269 26.61 -4.26 12.58
CA GLU A 269 26.59 -4.52 11.14
C GLU A 269 25.44 -5.45 10.77
N ILE A 270 24.77 -5.14 9.69
CA ILE A 270 23.80 -6.03 9.06
C ILE A 270 24.51 -6.79 7.94
N LYS A 271 24.60 -8.10 8.08
CA LYS A 271 25.32 -8.97 7.13
C LYS A 271 24.49 -9.43 5.94
N GLU A 272 23.26 -8.98 5.78
CA GLU A 272 22.33 -9.66 4.89
C GLU A 272 21.54 -8.79 3.91
N TYR A 273 22.18 -8.08 3.04
CA TYR A 273 21.51 -7.75 1.78
C TYR A 273 22.51 -7.90 0.62
N ASN A 274 22.37 -8.97 -0.18
CA ASN A 274 23.27 -9.25 -1.31
C ASN A 274 24.76 -9.32 -0.94
N ASN A 275 25.12 -9.98 0.17
CA ASN A 275 26.49 -10.09 0.68
C ASN A 275 27.19 -8.76 0.99
N ARG A 276 26.45 -7.71 1.32
CA ARG A 276 27.02 -6.41 1.73
C ARG A 276 27.01 -6.28 3.24
N ASN A 277 28.09 -5.74 3.77
CA ASN A 277 28.14 -5.28 5.15
C ASN A 277 27.63 -3.83 5.20
N ILE A 278 26.54 -3.60 5.91
CA ILE A 278 25.97 -2.28 6.11
C ILE A 278 26.16 -1.89 7.56
N SER A 279 26.91 -0.81 7.78
CA SER A 279 27.13 -0.28 9.12
C SER A 279 25.87 0.44 9.61
N CYS A 280 25.45 0.09 10.81
CA CYS A 280 24.27 0.64 11.45
C CYS A 280 24.63 1.16 12.84
N ASN A 281 24.03 2.29 13.21
CA ASN A 281 24.25 2.91 14.50
C ASN A 281 22.93 3.17 15.19
N PHE A 282 22.91 2.97 16.49
CA PHE A 282 21.86 3.39 17.40
C PHE A 282 22.44 4.43 18.37
N LEU A 283 21.77 5.55 18.52
CA LEU A 283 22.07 6.57 19.54
C LEU A 283 20.83 6.80 20.39
N LYS A 284 20.92 6.59 21.68
CA LYS A 284 19.87 6.98 22.65
C LYS A 284 19.94 8.48 22.89
N THR A 285 18.89 9.20 22.56
CA THR A 285 18.74 10.63 22.84
C THR A 285 17.87 10.86 24.09
N GLU A 286 17.82 12.07 24.57
CA GLU A 286 16.98 12.46 25.70
C GLU A 286 15.50 12.08 25.46
N ASP A 287 14.95 12.50 24.32
CA ASP A 287 13.54 12.34 23.99
C ASP A 287 13.22 11.05 23.21
N GLY A 288 14.26 10.26 22.84
CA GLY A 288 14.01 9.09 22.02
C GLY A 288 15.28 8.38 21.55
N PHE A 289 15.41 8.19 20.23
CA PHE A 289 16.59 7.59 19.64
C PHE A 289 16.79 8.07 18.19
N ILE A 290 18.01 7.88 17.71
CA ILE A 290 18.38 8.02 16.31
C ILE A 290 18.99 6.71 15.84
N LEU A 291 18.50 6.17 14.73
CA LEU A 291 19.16 5.10 13.98
C LEU A 291 19.80 5.68 12.74
N SER A 292 20.95 5.15 12.38
CA SER A 292 21.62 5.53 11.14
C SER A 292 22.12 4.30 10.40
N VAL A 293 22.10 4.37 9.07
CA VAL A 293 22.73 3.40 8.17
C VAL A 293 23.76 4.13 7.31
N LEU A 294 24.87 3.46 7.06
CA LEU A 294 25.99 4.03 6.32
C LEU A 294 26.52 3.02 5.30
N GLU A 295 26.61 3.42 4.04
CA GLU A 295 27.32 2.68 2.98
C GLU A 295 28.16 3.65 2.15
N GLY A 296 29.49 3.56 2.29
CA GLY A 296 30.40 4.52 1.65
C GLY A 296 30.19 5.94 2.15
N LYS A 297 29.82 6.86 1.24
CA LYS A 297 29.52 8.26 1.57
C LYS A 297 28.04 8.52 1.86
N ILE A 298 27.18 7.52 1.64
CA ILE A 298 25.72 7.66 1.78
C ILE A 298 25.35 7.36 3.24
N LYS A 299 24.73 8.31 3.90
CA LYS A 299 24.23 8.18 5.27
C LYS A 299 22.77 8.59 5.35
N PHE A 300 21.94 7.73 5.87
CA PHE A 300 20.56 8.05 6.27
C PHE A 300 20.40 7.88 7.76
N SER A 301 19.54 8.68 8.35
CA SER A 301 19.14 8.52 9.75
C SER A 301 17.61 8.61 9.89
N ILE A 302 17.08 7.96 10.92
CA ILE A 302 15.68 7.99 11.30
C ILE A 302 15.58 8.21 12.80
N ASN A 303 14.66 9.06 13.22
CA ASN A 303 14.41 9.32 14.63
C ASN A 303 13.23 8.48 15.13
N GLU A 304 12.91 8.59 16.43
CA GLU A 304 11.80 7.90 17.11
C GLU A 304 10.43 8.21 16.51
N SER A 305 10.27 9.33 15.80
CA SER A 305 9.03 9.67 15.11
C SER A 305 8.89 9.02 13.73
N GLY A 306 9.91 8.30 13.26
CA GLY A 306 9.93 7.65 11.96
C GLY A 306 10.29 8.60 10.80
N LYS A 307 10.82 9.79 11.08
CA LYS A 307 11.28 10.75 10.05
C LYS A 307 12.70 10.45 9.63
N ILE A 308 12.89 10.21 8.33
CA ILE A 308 14.23 10.08 7.73
C ILE A 308 14.84 11.47 7.53
N LYS A 309 16.14 11.55 7.81
CA LYS A 309 17.03 12.64 7.40
C LYS A 309 18.11 12.07 6.49
N ILE A 310 18.43 12.84 5.46
CA ILE A 310 19.49 12.57 4.47
C ILE A 310 20.75 13.28 4.92
#